data_a8e4af28e154e28931f44d701153e9b4
#
_entry.id   a8e4af28e154e28931f44d701153e9b4
#
_cell.length_a   1.000
_cell.length_b   1.000
_cell.length_c   1.000
_cell.angle_alpha   90.00
_cell.angle_beta   90.00
_cell.angle_gamma   90.00
#
_symmetry.space_group_name_H-M   'P 1'
#
loop_
_entity.id
_entity.type
_entity.pdbx_description
1 polymer ?
#
loop_
_entity_poly.entity_id
_entity_poly.type
_entity_poly.pdbx_seq_one_letter_code
_entity_poly.pdbx_strand_id
1 'polypeptide(L)'
;GATRRTVVNAPVDSFPRLRDWLAGKPRQPSADADEPPLRAELFSADQMATHGKRLAASHTTLARGRVRDRLLARLADNERVLVDVCRQLTEAVADKRRVTPAGEWLLDNFYLLEEQVRMARSLLPEGYSRALPRLADSPTEPGAPRVYDIALETVSHGDGRVDAESLGRFVTAYQTVTPLELGELWAIPIMLRL
;
A
#
# COMPACT_ATOMS: atom_id res chain seq x y z
N GLY A 1 11.79 -5.14 35.62
CA GLY A 1 12.87 -5.66 34.78
C GLY A 1 12.64 -5.31 33.34
N ALA A 2 13.45 -4.36 32.81
CA ALA A 2 13.35 -3.95 31.42
C ALA A 2 14.02 -5.03 30.55
N THR A 3 13.25 -5.65 29.69
CA THR A 3 13.75 -6.61 28.70
C THR A 3 14.48 -5.84 27.60
N ARG A 4 15.81 -5.85 27.61
CA ARG A 4 16.64 -5.34 26.51
C ARG A 4 16.37 -6.19 25.26
N ARG A 5 15.78 -5.59 24.23
CA ARG A 5 15.71 -6.18 22.90
C ARG A 5 17.11 -6.17 22.28
N THR A 6 17.57 -7.33 21.87
CA THR A 6 18.83 -7.51 21.15
C THR A 6 18.64 -7.02 19.72
N VAL A 7 19.38 -5.99 19.32
CA VAL A 7 19.39 -5.41 17.97
C VAL A 7 20.49 -6.07 17.17
N VAL A 8 20.17 -6.57 15.98
CA VAL A 8 21.14 -7.22 15.06
C VAL A 8 21.72 -6.16 14.11
N ASN A 9 23.05 -6.01 14.09
CA ASN A 9 23.79 -4.98 13.33
C ASN A 9 24.07 -5.37 11.88
N ALA A 10 23.78 -4.49 10.90
CA ALA A 10 24.29 -4.50 9.54
C ALA A 10 24.68 -3.07 9.07
N PRO A 11 25.73 -2.88 8.24
CA PRO A 11 26.29 -1.56 7.93
C PRO A 11 25.43 -0.74 6.97
N VAL A 12 25.31 0.57 7.25
CA VAL A 12 24.47 1.57 6.55
C VAL A 12 24.90 1.84 5.10
N ASP A 13 26.15 1.53 4.77
CA ASP A 13 26.73 1.78 3.43
C ASP A 13 26.14 0.88 2.33
N SER A 14 25.34 -0.13 2.71
CA SER A 14 24.67 -1.03 1.78
C SER A 14 23.43 -0.42 1.11
N PHE A 15 23.00 0.78 1.50
CA PHE A 15 21.75 1.37 1.04
C PHE A 15 21.90 2.87 0.68
N PRO A 16 22.41 3.20 -0.50
CA PRO A 16 22.68 4.59 -0.92
C PRO A 16 21.43 5.48 -0.90
N ARG A 17 20.26 4.96 -1.20
CA ARG A 17 18.98 5.72 -1.28
C ARG A 17 18.52 6.24 0.08
N LEU A 18 18.69 5.48 1.15
CA LEU A 18 18.32 5.93 2.49
C LEU A 18 19.38 6.85 3.09
N ARG A 19 20.66 6.61 2.79
CA ARG A 19 21.75 7.50 3.17
C ARG A 19 21.50 8.92 2.65
N ASP A 20 21.07 9.05 1.38
CA ASP A 20 20.79 10.33 0.76
C ASP A 20 19.54 11.01 1.34
N TRP A 21 18.53 10.22 1.73
CA TRP A 21 17.35 10.73 2.43
C TRP A 21 17.66 11.17 3.88
N LEU A 22 18.45 10.41 4.63
CA LEU A 22 18.89 10.75 5.98
C LEU A 22 19.86 11.94 5.98
N ALA A 23 20.62 12.15 4.89
CA ALA A 23 21.52 13.27 4.71
C ALA A 23 20.82 14.56 4.23
N GLY A 24 19.49 14.54 4.02
CA GLY A 24 18.72 15.68 3.52
C GLY A 24 19.07 16.08 2.08
N LYS A 25 19.72 15.22 1.29
CA LYS A 25 20.03 15.51 -0.10
C LYS A 25 18.79 15.41 -0.99
N PRO A 26 18.59 16.38 -1.90
CA PRO A 26 17.50 16.29 -2.84
C PRO A 26 17.62 15.01 -3.69
N ARG A 27 16.53 14.26 -3.74
CA ARG A 27 16.42 12.99 -4.47
C ARG A 27 16.62 13.26 -5.96
N GLN A 28 17.67 12.69 -6.57
CA GLN A 28 17.69 12.58 -8.03
C GLN A 28 16.66 11.51 -8.44
N PRO A 29 15.84 11.78 -9.46
CA PRO A 29 14.87 10.79 -9.96
C PRO A 29 15.64 9.57 -10.46
N SER A 30 15.39 8.42 -9.85
CA SER A 30 15.87 7.12 -10.36
C SER A 30 14.99 6.67 -11.53
N ALA A 31 15.50 5.83 -12.41
CA ALA A 31 14.78 5.29 -13.56
C ALA A 31 13.53 4.45 -13.22
N ASP A 32 13.28 4.15 -11.92
CA ASP A 32 12.04 3.59 -11.40
C ASP A 32 11.02 4.69 -11.00
N ALA A 33 11.23 5.93 -11.44
CA ALA A 33 10.48 7.12 -11.02
C ALA A 33 9.14 7.30 -11.76
N ASP A 34 8.66 6.30 -12.47
CA ASP A 34 7.38 6.36 -13.19
C ASP A 34 6.17 5.89 -12.35
N GLU A 35 6.37 5.45 -11.10
CA GLU A 35 5.26 5.18 -10.21
C GLU A 35 4.76 6.51 -9.62
N PRO A 36 3.53 6.97 -9.95
CA PRO A 36 3.01 8.22 -9.43
C PRO A 36 2.96 8.18 -7.91
N PRO A 37 3.16 9.32 -7.22
CA PRO A 37 3.09 9.35 -5.77
C PRO A 37 1.73 8.84 -5.30
N LEU A 38 1.72 7.99 -4.28
CA LEU A 38 0.50 7.43 -3.70
C LEU A 38 -0.42 8.53 -3.12
N ARG A 39 0.14 9.72 -2.91
CA ARG A 39 -0.59 10.87 -2.35
C ARG A 39 -1.06 11.77 -3.47
N ALA A 40 -2.35 11.69 -3.74
CA ALA A 40 -3.07 12.55 -4.69
C ALA A 40 -3.72 13.73 -3.96
N GLU A 41 -4.50 14.54 -4.69
CA GLU A 41 -5.31 15.60 -4.12
C GLU A 41 -6.32 15.02 -3.12
N LEU A 42 -6.43 15.64 -1.93
CA LEU A 42 -7.35 15.21 -0.89
C LEU A 42 -8.79 15.56 -1.28
N PHE A 43 -9.67 14.59 -1.21
CA PHE A 43 -11.08 14.75 -1.54
C PHE A 43 -11.96 14.82 -0.30
N SER A 44 -12.94 15.71 -0.36
CA SER A 44 -14.07 15.67 0.57
C SER A 44 -14.94 14.43 0.31
N ALA A 45 -15.86 14.12 1.24
CA ALA A 45 -16.75 12.97 1.09
C ALA A 45 -17.59 13.01 -0.21
N ASP A 46 -18.04 14.19 -0.62
CA ASP A 46 -18.82 14.37 -1.85
C ASP A 46 -17.96 14.25 -3.11
N GLN A 47 -16.72 14.75 -3.04
CA GLN A 47 -15.72 14.56 -4.10
C GLN A 47 -15.35 13.10 -4.24
N MET A 48 -15.16 12.38 -3.13
CA MET A 48 -14.92 10.93 -3.13
C MET A 48 -16.08 10.16 -3.77
N ALA A 49 -17.32 10.50 -3.44
CA ALA A 49 -18.48 9.87 -4.07
C ALA A 49 -18.54 10.13 -5.59
N THR A 50 -18.25 11.36 -6.02
CA THR A 50 -18.18 11.72 -7.44
C THR A 50 -17.03 11.00 -8.14
N HIS A 51 -15.88 10.90 -7.48
CA HIS A 51 -14.71 10.16 -7.96
C HIS A 51 -15.02 8.67 -8.12
N GLY A 52 -15.67 8.06 -7.14
CA GLY A 52 -16.10 6.65 -7.20
C GLY A 52 -16.95 6.33 -8.43
N LYS A 53 -17.89 7.23 -8.80
CA LYS A 53 -18.69 7.08 -10.02
C LYS A 53 -17.83 7.19 -11.30
N ARG A 54 -16.89 8.13 -11.33
CA ARG A 54 -15.97 8.30 -12.48
C ARG A 54 -15.07 7.08 -12.63
N LEU A 55 -14.51 6.62 -11.52
CA LEU A 55 -13.66 5.42 -11.48
C LEU A 55 -14.41 4.19 -11.99
N ALA A 56 -15.65 3.98 -11.54
CA ALA A 56 -16.48 2.88 -12.00
C ALA A 56 -16.77 2.95 -13.51
N ALA A 57 -16.97 4.14 -14.06
CA ALA A 57 -17.19 4.35 -15.48
C ALA A 57 -15.92 4.13 -16.33
N SER A 58 -14.73 4.37 -15.78
CA SER A 58 -13.45 4.15 -16.46
C SER A 58 -12.97 2.70 -16.40
N HIS A 59 -13.47 1.89 -15.46
CA HIS A 59 -13.00 0.53 -15.25
C HIS A 59 -13.53 -0.43 -16.32
N THR A 60 -12.67 -0.77 -17.27
CA THR A 60 -12.92 -1.86 -18.21
C THR A 60 -12.34 -3.15 -17.65
N THR A 61 -13.20 -4.14 -17.35
CA THR A 61 -12.77 -5.42 -16.77
C THR A 61 -12.42 -6.43 -17.84
N LEU A 62 -11.32 -7.16 -17.59
CA LEU A 62 -10.99 -8.35 -18.36
C LEU A 62 -11.83 -9.54 -17.90
N ALA A 63 -12.04 -10.49 -18.80
CA ALA A 63 -12.55 -11.80 -18.40
C ALA A 63 -11.61 -12.45 -17.38
N ARG A 64 -12.17 -13.21 -16.42
CA ARG A 64 -11.41 -14.03 -15.46
C ARG A 64 -10.50 -14.99 -16.25
N GLY A 65 -9.20 -14.94 -16.01
CA GLY A 65 -8.27 -15.70 -16.81
C GLY A 65 -6.87 -15.84 -16.24
N ARG A 66 -5.95 -16.40 -17.04
CA ARG A 66 -4.55 -16.70 -16.67
C ARG A 66 -3.67 -15.44 -16.63
N VAL A 67 -4.01 -14.46 -15.84
CA VAL A 67 -3.12 -13.33 -15.55
C VAL A 67 -2.26 -13.67 -14.35
N ARG A 68 -0.98 -13.28 -14.40
CA ARG A 68 -0.04 -13.53 -13.31
C ARG A 68 -0.48 -12.73 -12.09
N ASP A 69 -0.76 -13.44 -11.00
CA ASP A 69 -1.04 -12.80 -9.72
C ASP A 69 0.25 -12.25 -9.11
N ARG A 70 0.33 -10.95 -8.96
CA ARG A 70 1.53 -10.26 -8.44
C ARG A 70 1.31 -9.64 -7.05
N LEU A 71 0.08 -9.65 -6.53
CA LEU A 71 -0.24 -8.97 -5.27
C LEU A 71 0.59 -9.48 -4.09
N LEU A 72 0.72 -10.80 -3.93
CA LEU A 72 1.56 -11.38 -2.87
C LEU A 72 3.05 -11.11 -3.09
N ALA A 73 3.51 -11.07 -4.34
CA ALA A 73 4.89 -10.70 -4.64
C ALA A 73 5.15 -9.22 -4.29
N ARG A 74 4.22 -8.32 -4.66
CA ARG A 74 4.28 -6.90 -4.29
C ARG A 74 4.26 -6.71 -2.76
N LEU A 75 3.39 -7.42 -2.05
CA LEU A 75 3.38 -7.40 -0.59
C LEU A 75 4.73 -7.84 0.00
N ALA A 76 5.35 -8.89 -0.56
CA ALA A 76 6.65 -9.36 -0.10
C ALA A 76 7.78 -8.35 -0.39
N ASP A 77 7.71 -7.64 -1.52
CA ASP A 77 8.65 -6.58 -1.86
C ASP A 77 8.50 -5.37 -0.94
N ASN A 78 7.25 -4.93 -0.67
CA ASN A 78 6.95 -3.86 0.26
C ASN A 78 7.41 -4.20 1.70
N GLU A 79 7.13 -5.42 2.18
CA GLU A 79 7.60 -5.89 3.48
C GLU A 79 9.13 -5.86 3.58
N ARG A 80 9.83 -6.31 2.54
CA ARG A 80 11.31 -6.28 2.52
C ARG A 80 11.83 -4.84 2.67
N VAL A 81 11.25 -3.89 1.94
CA VAL A 81 11.61 -2.47 2.04
C VAL A 81 11.36 -1.93 3.45
N LEU A 82 10.20 -2.24 4.06
CA LEU A 82 9.86 -1.81 5.41
C LEU A 82 10.82 -2.39 6.46
N VAL A 83 11.15 -3.68 6.36
CA VAL A 83 12.13 -4.34 7.25
C VAL A 83 13.51 -3.70 7.12
N ASP A 84 13.96 -3.44 5.89
CA ASP A 84 15.25 -2.81 5.64
C ASP A 84 15.32 -1.38 6.19
N VAL A 85 14.27 -0.59 6.01
CA VAL A 85 14.16 0.77 6.58
C VAL A 85 14.17 0.71 8.10
N CYS A 86 13.40 -0.17 8.72
CA CYS A 86 13.36 -0.34 10.17
C CYS A 86 14.74 -0.69 10.75
N ARG A 87 15.47 -1.60 10.09
CA ARG A 87 16.84 -1.96 10.47
C ARG A 87 17.78 -0.74 10.42
N GLN A 88 17.75 0.02 9.33
CA GLN A 88 18.60 1.20 9.16
C GLN A 88 18.30 2.33 10.16
N LEU A 89 17.02 2.53 10.49
CA LEU A 89 16.62 3.47 11.54
C LEU A 89 17.13 3.01 12.90
N THR A 90 17.07 1.72 13.19
CA THR A 90 17.60 1.14 14.44
C THR A 90 19.11 1.36 14.57
N GLU A 91 19.86 1.17 13.48
CA GLU A 91 21.29 1.47 13.43
C GLU A 91 21.58 2.96 13.62
N ALA A 92 20.79 3.85 12.99
CA ALA A 92 20.91 5.27 13.16
C ALA A 92 20.72 5.70 14.63
N VAL A 93 19.76 5.10 15.33
CA VAL A 93 19.54 5.33 16.76
C VAL A 93 20.72 4.84 17.59
N ALA A 94 21.26 3.66 17.29
CA ALA A 94 22.43 3.09 17.98
C ALA A 94 23.68 3.97 17.81
N ASP A 95 23.86 4.55 16.63
CA ASP A 95 24.95 5.49 16.30
C ASP A 95 24.71 6.93 16.82
N LYS A 96 23.63 7.16 17.59
CA LYS A 96 23.21 8.47 18.07
C LYS A 96 22.98 9.50 16.96
N ARG A 97 22.62 9.05 15.76
CA ARG A 97 22.21 9.93 14.66
C ARG A 97 20.77 10.38 14.86
N ARG A 98 20.45 11.57 14.35
CA ARG A 98 19.09 12.09 14.40
C ARG A 98 18.18 11.23 13.51
N VAL A 99 17.07 10.81 14.07
CA VAL A 99 15.95 10.15 13.36
C VAL A 99 14.81 11.13 13.24
N THR A 100 14.07 11.09 12.15
CA THR A 100 12.88 11.95 11.97
C THR A 100 11.72 11.42 12.81
N PRO A 101 10.73 12.30 13.19
CA PRO A 101 9.54 11.84 13.92
C PRO A 101 8.81 10.68 13.21
N ALA A 102 8.77 10.67 11.88
CA ALA A 102 8.20 9.55 11.11
C ALA A 102 9.00 8.26 11.27
N GLY A 103 10.35 8.37 11.36
CA GLY A 103 11.21 7.21 11.62
C GLY A 103 11.03 6.66 13.04
N GLU A 104 10.90 7.53 14.04
CA GLU A 104 10.61 7.14 15.43
C GLU A 104 9.25 6.43 15.48
N TRP A 105 8.24 7.02 14.86
CA TRP A 105 6.91 6.40 14.78
C TRP A 105 6.97 5.01 14.14
N LEU A 106 7.73 4.85 13.04
CA LEU A 106 7.88 3.56 12.37
C LEU A 106 8.53 2.51 13.29
N LEU A 107 9.57 2.89 14.01
CA LEU A 107 10.24 1.99 14.97
C LEU A 107 9.30 1.54 16.09
N ASP A 108 8.54 2.46 16.65
CA ASP A 108 7.63 2.19 17.76
C ASP A 108 6.42 1.34 17.34
N ASN A 109 5.99 1.45 16.07
CA ASN A 109 4.77 0.83 15.57
C ASN A 109 5.03 -0.28 14.53
N PHE A 110 6.27 -0.70 14.31
CA PHE A 110 6.61 -1.69 13.28
C PHE A 110 5.86 -3.02 13.46
N TYR A 111 5.61 -3.42 14.69
CA TYR A 111 4.84 -4.63 15.01
C TYR A 111 3.41 -4.61 14.44
N LEU A 112 2.78 -3.42 14.32
CA LEU A 112 1.46 -3.27 13.70
C LEU A 112 1.53 -3.56 12.20
N LEU A 113 2.59 -3.09 11.54
CA LEU A 113 2.80 -3.36 10.11
C LEU A 113 3.05 -4.84 9.86
N GLU A 114 3.88 -5.49 10.67
CA GLU A 114 4.09 -6.94 10.59
C GLU A 114 2.80 -7.72 10.77
N GLU A 115 1.94 -7.29 11.69
CA GLU A 115 0.62 -7.90 11.92
C GLU A 115 -0.28 -7.75 10.68
N GLN A 116 -0.34 -6.54 10.08
CA GLN A 116 -1.15 -6.31 8.88
C GLN A 116 -0.64 -7.12 7.68
N VAL A 117 0.68 -7.21 7.48
CA VAL A 117 1.29 -8.04 6.43
C VAL A 117 0.95 -9.52 6.63
N ARG A 118 1.05 -10.02 7.87
CA ARG A 118 0.68 -11.41 8.20
C ARG A 118 -0.80 -11.67 7.94
N MET A 119 -1.65 -10.73 8.34
CA MET A 119 -3.10 -10.82 8.10
C MET A 119 -3.42 -10.80 6.61
N ALA A 120 -2.82 -9.89 5.84
CA ALA A 120 -3.02 -9.84 4.40
C ALA A 120 -2.65 -11.18 3.72
N ARG A 121 -1.52 -11.78 4.10
CA ARG A 121 -1.12 -13.10 3.58
C ARG A 121 -2.09 -14.21 3.95
N SER A 122 -2.61 -14.22 5.17
CA SER A 122 -3.54 -15.26 5.61
C SER A 122 -4.91 -15.16 4.95
N LEU A 123 -5.34 -13.94 4.63
CA LEU A 123 -6.64 -13.66 4.03
C LEU A 123 -6.63 -13.67 2.49
N LEU A 124 -5.45 -13.64 1.88
CA LEU A 124 -5.27 -13.71 0.42
C LEU A 124 -4.60 -15.04 0.03
N PRO A 125 -5.33 -16.17 0.08
CA PRO A 125 -4.77 -17.45 -0.32
C PRO A 125 -4.42 -17.45 -1.81
N GLU A 126 -3.48 -18.31 -2.20
CA GLU A 126 -3.05 -18.45 -3.59
C GLU A 126 -4.24 -18.67 -4.53
N GLY A 127 -4.33 -17.85 -5.54
CA GLY A 127 -5.39 -17.95 -6.55
C GLY A 127 -6.67 -17.18 -6.23
N TYR A 128 -6.86 -16.68 -5.00
CA TYR A 128 -8.07 -15.90 -4.67
C TYR A 128 -8.20 -14.66 -5.56
N SER A 129 -7.14 -13.88 -5.68
CA SER A 129 -7.12 -12.70 -6.54
C SER A 129 -7.33 -13.01 -8.02
N ARG A 130 -7.03 -14.26 -8.47
CA ARG A 130 -7.28 -14.70 -9.86
C ARG A 130 -8.76 -14.89 -10.16
N ALA A 131 -9.57 -15.13 -9.13
CA ALA A 131 -11.01 -15.27 -9.27
C ALA A 131 -11.74 -13.94 -9.35
N LEU A 132 -11.07 -12.83 -8.95
CA LEU A 132 -11.64 -11.49 -8.96
C LEU A 132 -11.64 -10.88 -10.38
N PRO A 133 -12.64 -10.07 -10.73
CA PRO A 133 -12.63 -9.26 -11.94
C PRO A 133 -11.40 -8.35 -12.03
N ARG A 134 -10.77 -8.29 -13.21
CA ARG A 134 -9.51 -7.59 -13.45
C ARG A 134 -9.69 -6.42 -14.39
N LEU A 135 -8.85 -5.40 -14.21
CA LEU A 135 -8.82 -4.25 -15.12
C LEU A 135 -8.00 -4.57 -16.37
N ALA A 136 -8.55 -4.19 -17.54
CA ALA A 136 -7.82 -4.25 -18.79
C ALA A 136 -6.65 -3.25 -18.79
N ASP A 137 -6.93 -2.03 -18.31
CA ASP A 137 -6.03 -0.88 -18.31
C ASP A 137 -5.87 -0.34 -16.88
N SER A 138 -5.25 -1.12 -15.98
CA SER A 138 -4.88 -0.62 -14.66
C SER A 138 -3.66 0.30 -14.81
N PRO A 139 -3.73 1.56 -14.34
CA PRO A 139 -2.60 2.48 -14.40
C PRO A 139 -1.45 2.08 -13.46
N THR A 140 -1.76 1.31 -12.42
CA THR A 140 -0.79 0.94 -11.38
C THR A 140 -0.22 -0.46 -11.57
N GLU A 141 -1.06 -1.43 -11.94
CA GLU A 141 -0.63 -2.82 -12.15
C GLU A 141 -1.47 -3.49 -13.23
N PRO A 142 -0.91 -3.73 -14.43
CA PRO A 142 -1.65 -4.39 -15.52
C PRO A 142 -2.18 -5.76 -15.08
N GLY A 143 -3.49 -5.94 -15.19
CA GLY A 143 -4.16 -7.17 -14.78
C GLY A 143 -4.43 -7.31 -13.28
N ALA A 144 -4.28 -6.24 -12.49
CA ALA A 144 -4.71 -6.23 -11.09
C ALA A 144 -6.23 -6.37 -10.98
N PRO A 145 -6.74 -6.95 -9.87
CA PRO A 145 -8.16 -6.88 -9.58
C PRO A 145 -8.62 -5.43 -9.45
N ARG A 146 -9.82 -5.11 -9.98
CA ARG A 146 -10.35 -3.72 -9.88
C ARG A 146 -10.52 -3.23 -8.44
N VAL A 147 -10.73 -4.14 -7.48
CA VAL A 147 -10.81 -3.79 -6.06
C VAL A 147 -9.48 -3.35 -5.46
N TYR A 148 -8.35 -3.73 -6.07
CA TYR A 148 -7.04 -3.21 -5.69
C TYR A 148 -6.92 -1.74 -6.07
N ASP A 149 -7.39 -1.35 -7.26
CA ASP A 149 -7.43 0.03 -7.70
C ASP A 149 -8.36 0.89 -6.83
N ILE A 150 -9.55 0.34 -6.48
CA ILE A 150 -10.46 0.96 -5.51
C ILE A 150 -9.77 1.23 -4.17
N ALA A 151 -8.98 0.29 -3.66
CA ALA A 151 -8.24 0.44 -2.43
C ALA A 151 -7.14 1.52 -2.54
N LEU A 152 -6.38 1.55 -3.62
CA LEU A 152 -5.36 2.57 -3.88
C LEU A 152 -5.97 3.98 -3.96
N GLU A 153 -7.06 4.14 -4.69
CA GLU A 153 -7.76 5.42 -4.80
C GLU A 153 -8.29 5.89 -3.43
N THR A 154 -8.80 4.96 -2.62
CA THR A 154 -9.26 5.28 -1.26
C THR A 154 -8.11 5.80 -0.39
N VAL A 155 -6.93 5.18 -0.46
CA VAL A 155 -5.75 5.59 0.33
C VAL A 155 -5.15 6.89 -0.17
N SER A 156 -5.02 7.04 -1.51
CA SER A 156 -4.36 8.20 -2.12
C SER A 156 -5.13 9.50 -1.91
N HIS A 157 -6.46 9.46 -1.91
CA HIS A 157 -7.31 10.63 -1.72
C HIS A 157 -7.80 10.84 -0.27
N GLY A 158 -7.57 9.88 0.62
CA GLY A 158 -7.98 9.91 2.02
C GLY A 158 -6.92 10.42 3.01
N ASP A 159 -5.75 10.89 2.56
CA ASP A 159 -4.60 11.22 3.42
C ASP A 159 -4.18 10.07 4.36
N GLY A 160 -4.30 8.84 3.88
CA GLY A 160 -4.05 7.65 4.69
C GLY A 160 -5.11 7.36 5.75
N ARG A 161 -6.18 8.14 5.81
CA ARG A 161 -7.32 7.90 6.68
C ARG A 161 -8.37 7.10 5.94
N VAL A 162 -8.59 5.88 6.39
CA VAL A 162 -9.64 5.01 5.87
C VAL A 162 -10.60 4.70 7.00
N ASP A 163 -11.69 5.44 7.08
CA ASP A 163 -12.79 5.11 7.97
C ASP A 163 -13.92 4.37 7.25
N ALA A 164 -14.69 3.59 7.99
CA ALA A 164 -15.74 2.74 7.43
C ALA A 164 -16.85 3.54 6.72
N GLU A 165 -17.14 4.76 7.16
CA GLU A 165 -18.18 5.59 6.58
C GLU A 165 -17.75 6.15 5.22
N SER A 166 -16.54 6.73 5.14
CA SER A 166 -15.98 7.26 3.90
C SER A 166 -15.77 6.16 2.85
N LEU A 167 -15.22 5.02 3.27
CA LEU A 167 -15.07 3.85 2.40
C LEU A 167 -16.44 3.35 1.92
N GLY A 168 -17.41 3.21 2.82
CA GLY A 168 -18.77 2.78 2.49
C GLY A 168 -19.44 3.69 1.48
N ARG A 169 -19.33 5.01 1.62
CA ARG A 169 -19.86 5.99 0.67
C ARG A 169 -19.18 5.86 -0.70
N PHE A 170 -17.87 5.75 -0.73
CA PHE A 170 -17.11 5.60 -1.96
C PHE A 170 -17.53 4.32 -2.73
N VAL A 171 -17.54 3.17 -2.04
CA VAL A 171 -17.95 1.89 -2.60
C VAL A 171 -19.42 1.93 -3.06
N THR A 172 -20.30 2.53 -2.27
CA THR A 172 -21.71 2.70 -2.65
C THR A 172 -21.85 3.54 -3.92
N ALA A 173 -21.12 4.67 -3.99
CA ALA A 173 -21.13 5.52 -5.18
C ALA A 173 -20.59 4.79 -6.41
N TYR A 174 -19.50 4.02 -6.27
CA TYR A 174 -18.96 3.16 -7.31
C TYR A 174 -20.02 2.17 -7.81
N GLN A 175 -20.72 1.50 -6.91
CA GLN A 175 -21.73 0.49 -7.24
C GLN A 175 -23.00 1.06 -7.90
N THR A 176 -23.22 2.39 -7.84
CA THR A 176 -24.31 3.01 -8.62
C THR A 176 -24.06 2.93 -10.14
N VAL A 177 -22.82 2.74 -10.56
CA VAL A 177 -22.42 2.65 -11.97
C VAL A 177 -22.09 1.19 -12.36
N THR A 178 -21.26 0.52 -11.56
CA THR A 178 -20.83 -0.83 -11.82
C THR A 178 -20.90 -1.66 -10.54
N PRO A 179 -21.76 -2.68 -10.46
CA PRO A 179 -21.89 -3.51 -9.25
C PRO A 179 -20.61 -4.31 -8.98
N LEU A 180 -20.28 -4.45 -7.70
CA LEU A 180 -19.20 -5.32 -7.22
C LEU A 180 -19.82 -6.67 -6.80
N GLU A 181 -19.08 -7.74 -7.09
CA GLU A 181 -19.42 -9.06 -6.62
C GLU A 181 -19.13 -9.21 -5.11
N LEU A 182 -19.79 -10.15 -4.44
CA LEU A 182 -19.57 -10.40 -3.01
C LEU A 182 -18.09 -10.69 -2.69
N GLY A 183 -17.42 -11.48 -3.54
CA GLY A 183 -15.99 -11.75 -3.39
C GLY A 183 -15.11 -10.50 -3.49
N GLU A 184 -15.51 -9.52 -4.30
CA GLU A 184 -14.81 -8.25 -4.39
C GLU A 184 -15.00 -7.39 -3.13
N LEU A 185 -16.23 -7.33 -2.62
CA LEU A 185 -16.51 -6.60 -1.36
C LEU A 185 -15.71 -7.17 -0.19
N TRP A 186 -15.60 -8.50 -0.09
CA TRP A 186 -14.75 -9.18 0.90
C TRP A 186 -13.25 -8.91 0.69
N ALA A 187 -12.83 -8.68 -0.54
CA ALA A 187 -11.44 -8.41 -0.86
C ALA A 187 -10.98 -6.99 -0.51
N ILE A 188 -11.87 -5.98 -0.49
CA ILE A 188 -11.50 -4.58 -0.23
C ILE A 188 -10.65 -4.42 1.04
N PRO A 189 -11.05 -4.92 2.22
CA PRO A 189 -10.22 -4.80 3.42
C PRO A 189 -8.86 -5.48 3.32
N ILE A 190 -8.73 -6.50 2.47
CA ILE A 190 -7.44 -7.17 2.22
C ILE A 190 -6.57 -6.29 1.33
N MET A 191 -7.14 -5.72 0.26
CA MET A 191 -6.43 -4.84 -0.66
C MET A 191 -5.88 -3.57 0.02
N LEU A 192 -6.61 -3.03 1.01
CA LEU A 192 -6.16 -1.90 1.82
C LEU A 192 -4.93 -2.20 2.70
N ARG A 193 -4.54 -3.47 2.83
CA ARG A 193 -3.36 -3.92 3.59
C ARG A 193 -2.14 -4.20 2.71
N LEU A 194 -2.32 -4.24 1.39
CA LEU A 194 -1.26 -4.51 0.41
C LEU A 194 -0.49 -3.26 0.07
#